data_43efffe4f0f6d7de2a25befb25766753
#
_entry.id   43efffe4f0f6d7de2a25befb25766753
#
_cell.length_a   1.000
_cell.length_b   1.000
_cell.length_c   1.000
_cell.angle_alpha   90.00
_cell.angle_beta   90.00
_cell.angle_gamma   90.00
#
_symmetry.space_group_name_H-M   'P 1'
#
loop_
_entity.id
_entity.type
_entity.pdbx_description
1 polymer ?
#
loop_
_entity_poly.entity_id
_entity_poly.type
_entity_poly.pdbx_seq_one_letter_code
_entity_poly.pdbx_strand_id
1 'polypeptide(L)'
;MKHTRTISTVLAAAMILSLAACQSGEEDSSQTDVPAGVAVQVEEVSRQTISTENKVSGKVVADGQESIFVAVNAQCTAVYVEAGDTVSAGEKICTLDMASTLSSYNAANISYSSAVQSYQDQKAVFDSQIALYEKNLSDLKALKEIGAASQLEIDQAELQLESAVATRNSTLSQLEAGMQSYKSNVEQLATVLENVDSGGNVISPVAGTVVTLNATEGGYVSASMPVAVVEGVDTMKVQVSVSEALVPKLGQGDEADVTISSLGVS
;
A
#
# COMPACT_ATOMS: atom_id res chain seq x y z
N MET A 1 -31.77 5.89 -42.96
CA MET A 1 -33.14 5.39 -43.14
C MET A 1 -33.93 5.99 -42.01
N LYS A 2 -34.68 7.06 -42.30
CA LYS A 2 -36.16 7.06 -42.45
C LYS A 2 -36.84 6.75 -41.11
N HIS A 3 -37.72 7.48 -40.56
CA HIS A 3 -38.67 8.52 -40.93
C HIS A 3 -39.26 9.11 -39.66
N THR A 4 -39.34 10.37 -39.50
CA THR A 4 -40.48 11.26 -39.80
C THR A 4 -41.65 11.18 -38.85
N ARG A 5 -41.93 12.35 -38.21
CA ARG A 5 -43.14 13.14 -38.50
C ARG A 5 -44.38 12.65 -37.74
N THR A 6 -45.21 13.45 -37.22
CA THR A 6 -45.84 14.74 -37.55
C THR A 6 -46.72 15.16 -36.37
N ILE A 7 -46.78 16.46 -35.98
CA ILE A 7 -47.79 17.41 -36.42
C ILE A 7 -49.20 17.05 -35.87
N SER A 8 -49.96 17.84 -35.22
CA SER A 8 -50.42 19.19 -35.45
C SER A 8 -51.55 19.47 -34.46
N THR A 9 -51.59 20.63 -33.92
CA THR A 9 -52.56 21.67 -34.09
C THR A 9 -54.03 21.30 -33.99
N VAL A 10 -54.84 22.03 -33.30
CA VAL A 10 -55.76 23.11 -33.77
C VAL A 10 -56.70 23.39 -32.61
N LEU A 11 -56.71 24.54 -32.05
CA LEU A 11 -57.42 25.76 -32.37
C LEU A 11 -58.88 25.85 -31.89
N ALA A 12 -59.07 26.89 -31.18
CA ALA A 12 -60.11 27.90 -31.30
C ALA A 12 -61.45 27.67 -30.59
N ALA A 13 -61.69 28.52 -29.69
CA ALA A 13 -62.47 29.74 -29.82
C ALA A 13 -64.01 29.55 -29.77
N ALA A 14 -64.62 30.28 -28.95
CA ALA A 14 -65.79 31.15 -29.08
C ALA A 14 -66.41 31.33 -27.69
N MET A 15 -66.30 32.49 -27.06
CA MET A 15 -67.09 33.69 -27.20
C MET A 15 -68.58 33.42 -27.33
N ILE A 16 -69.38 33.88 -26.40
CA ILE A 16 -70.55 34.77 -26.60
C ILE A 16 -71.26 34.86 -25.22
N LEU A 17 -71.20 36.01 -24.65
CA LEU A 17 -72.22 36.99 -24.27
C LEU A 17 -73.64 36.42 -24.03
N SER A 18 -74.17 36.72 -22.87
CA SER A 18 -75.49 37.42 -22.84
C SER A 18 -75.75 38.03 -21.46
N LEU A 19 -76.15 39.22 -21.54
CA LEU A 19 -76.62 40.23 -20.62
C LEU A 19 -77.98 39.88 -19.99
N ALA A 20 -78.21 40.59 -18.92
CA ALA A 20 -79.53 41.08 -18.41
C ALA A 20 -80.24 40.16 -17.43
N ALA A 21 -80.85 40.57 -16.40
CA ALA A 21 -81.34 41.86 -15.97
C ALA A 21 -81.68 41.84 -14.48
N CYS A 22 -81.70 43.02 -13.92
CA CYS A 22 -82.31 43.49 -12.67
C CYS A 22 -83.50 42.73 -12.12
N GLN A 23 -83.62 42.58 -10.80
CA GLN A 23 -84.62 43.40 -10.09
C GLN A 23 -84.51 43.15 -8.55
N SER A 24 -84.34 44.23 -7.86
CA SER A 24 -84.82 44.74 -6.57
C SER A 24 -85.60 43.81 -5.64
N GLY A 25 -85.15 43.84 -4.39
CA GLY A 25 -85.88 43.40 -3.21
C GLY A 25 -85.12 43.83 -1.98
N GLU A 26 -85.55 44.93 -1.38
CA GLU A 26 -85.11 45.48 -0.10
C GLU A 26 -85.47 44.56 1.08
N GLU A 27 -84.67 44.69 2.10
CA GLU A 27 -84.86 44.60 3.57
C GLU A 27 -84.01 43.42 4.15
N ASP A 28 -83.28 43.51 5.14
CA ASP A 28 -83.21 44.28 6.36
C ASP A 28 -81.90 43.94 7.09
N SER A 29 -81.42 44.87 7.82
CA SER A 29 -80.30 44.91 8.68
C SER A 29 -80.12 43.73 9.64
N SER A 30 -78.95 43.19 9.70
CA SER A 30 -78.24 42.87 10.93
C SER A 30 -76.75 42.96 10.65
N GLN A 31 -76.12 44.01 11.06
CA GLN A 31 -74.67 44.14 11.18
C GLN A 31 -74.21 43.14 12.22
N THR A 32 -73.53 42.11 11.71
CA THR A 32 -72.58 41.34 12.53
C THR A 32 -71.23 41.78 12.08
N ASP A 33 -70.57 42.57 12.88
CA ASP A 33 -69.20 43.04 12.71
C ASP A 33 -68.27 41.82 12.73
N VAL A 34 -67.94 41.33 11.54
CA VAL A 34 -66.90 40.32 11.37
C VAL A 34 -65.61 41.09 11.21
N PRO A 35 -64.68 40.94 12.15
CA PRO A 35 -63.39 41.63 12.01
C PRO A 35 -62.76 41.20 10.69
N ALA A 36 -62.42 42.20 9.89
CA ALA A 36 -61.70 41.99 8.63
C ALA A 36 -60.43 41.17 8.90
N GLY A 37 -60.48 39.92 8.53
CA GLY A 37 -59.29 39.05 8.60
C GLY A 37 -58.18 39.66 7.75
N VAL A 38 -57.07 39.93 8.39
CA VAL A 38 -55.85 40.30 7.70
C VAL A 38 -55.46 39.11 6.79
N ALA A 39 -55.45 39.35 5.47
CA ALA A 39 -55.00 38.36 4.52
C ALA A 39 -53.48 38.10 4.78
N VAL A 40 -53.18 36.97 5.37
CA VAL A 40 -51.79 36.51 5.50
C VAL A 40 -51.46 35.57 4.38
N GLN A 41 -50.36 35.86 3.68
CA GLN A 41 -49.83 34.99 2.68
C GLN A 41 -49.02 33.92 3.45
N VAL A 42 -49.45 32.69 3.40
CA VAL A 42 -48.74 31.55 3.98
C VAL A 42 -47.97 30.87 2.85
N GLU A 43 -46.69 30.64 3.08
CA GLU A 43 -45.83 29.92 2.22
C GLU A 43 -45.51 28.57 2.91
N GLU A 44 -45.57 27.51 2.15
CA GLU A 44 -45.28 26.16 2.64
C GLU A 44 -43.79 26.05 2.97
N VAL A 45 -43.46 25.71 4.20
CA VAL A 45 -42.06 25.56 4.61
C VAL A 45 -41.49 24.31 3.96
N SER A 46 -40.65 24.49 2.98
CA SER A 46 -39.87 23.39 2.38
C SER A 46 -38.51 23.27 3.08
N ARG A 47 -38.11 22.04 3.39
CA ARG A 47 -36.75 21.77 3.85
C ARG A 47 -35.83 21.69 2.64
N GLN A 48 -34.96 22.65 2.50
CA GLN A 48 -33.89 22.59 1.49
C GLN A 48 -32.56 22.36 2.20
N THR A 49 -31.74 21.48 1.62
CA THR A 49 -30.38 21.32 2.06
C THR A 49 -29.55 22.46 1.48
N ILE A 50 -29.00 23.29 2.32
CA ILE A 50 -28.07 24.34 1.91
C ILE A 50 -26.68 23.69 1.93
N SER A 51 -26.12 23.47 0.75
CA SER A 51 -24.71 23.09 0.60
C SER A 51 -23.89 24.35 0.36
N THR A 52 -22.81 24.49 1.09
CA THR A 52 -21.84 25.56 0.86
C THR A 52 -20.65 24.97 0.12
N GLU A 53 -20.46 25.38 -1.11
CA GLU A 53 -19.30 25.02 -1.90
C GLU A 53 -18.18 26.03 -1.63
N ASN A 54 -17.02 25.56 -1.20
CA ASN A 54 -15.85 26.39 -0.98
C ASN A 54 -14.84 26.11 -2.12
N LYS A 55 -14.57 27.12 -2.94
CA LYS A 55 -13.59 27.01 -4.03
C LYS A 55 -12.22 27.45 -3.51
N VAL A 56 -11.25 26.59 -3.65
CA VAL A 56 -9.86 26.85 -3.30
C VAL A 56 -8.95 26.55 -4.48
N SER A 57 -7.87 27.28 -4.60
CA SER A 57 -6.86 27.02 -5.63
C SER A 57 -5.75 26.17 -5.03
N GLY A 58 -5.23 25.24 -5.83
CA GLY A 58 -4.15 24.36 -5.42
C GLY A 58 -3.10 24.15 -6.50
N LYS A 59 -2.06 23.46 -6.16
CA LYS A 59 -1.03 22.97 -7.09
C LYS A 59 -1.05 21.47 -7.10
N VAL A 60 -0.97 20.89 -8.28
CA VAL A 60 -0.67 19.46 -8.43
C VAL A 60 0.83 19.30 -8.19
N VAL A 61 1.18 18.46 -7.24
CA VAL A 61 2.57 18.13 -6.90
C VAL A 61 2.72 16.61 -6.89
N ALA A 62 3.91 16.12 -7.20
CA ALA A 62 4.18 14.69 -7.03
C ALA A 62 4.03 14.30 -5.55
N ASP A 63 3.53 13.09 -5.30
CA ASP A 63 3.24 12.65 -3.92
C ASP A 63 4.48 12.21 -3.15
N GLY A 64 5.63 12.13 -3.78
CA GLY A 64 6.86 11.79 -3.08
C GLY A 64 8.11 12.05 -3.89
N GLN A 65 9.15 12.39 -3.18
CA GLN A 65 10.52 12.34 -3.66
C GLN A 65 11.20 11.15 -2.99
N GLU A 66 11.76 10.27 -3.79
CA GLU A 66 12.56 9.15 -3.31
C GLU A 66 14.04 9.51 -3.36
N SER A 67 14.67 9.45 -2.20
CA SER A 67 16.12 9.73 -2.06
C SER A 67 16.88 8.41 -2.10
N ILE A 68 17.67 8.21 -3.11
CA ILE A 68 18.42 6.97 -3.34
C ILE A 68 19.78 7.08 -2.65
N PHE A 69 19.94 6.28 -1.60
CA PHE A 69 21.17 6.22 -0.83
C PHE A 69 21.94 4.93 -1.12
N VAL A 70 23.24 4.99 -0.93
CA VAL A 70 24.10 3.82 -0.78
C VAL A 70 24.75 3.88 0.60
N ALA A 71 24.78 2.76 1.32
CA ALA A 71 25.23 2.73 2.70
C ALA A 71 26.78 2.67 2.87
N VAL A 72 27.53 2.87 1.78
CA VAL A 72 29.00 2.86 1.78
C VAL A 72 29.56 4.01 0.95
N ASN A 73 30.79 4.36 1.23
CA ASN A 73 31.54 5.26 0.37
C ASN A 73 32.16 4.46 -0.78
N ALA A 74 31.86 4.83 -2.02
CA ALA A 74 32.34 4.14 -3.20
C ALA A 74 32.68 5.13 -4.31
N GLN A 75 33.59 4.74 -5.21
CA GLN A 75 33.91 5.54 -6.38
C GLN A 75 32.86 5.29 -7.48
N CYS A 76 32.35 6.36 -8.07
CA CYS A 76 31.48 6.27 -9.24
C CYS A 76 32.32 6.07 -10.49
N THR A 77 32.08 4.98 -11.21
CA THR A 77 32.84 4.61 -12.42
C THR A 77 32.13 5.00 -13.71
N ALA A 78 30.81 5.16 -13.68
CA ALA A 78 30.01 5.62 -14.81
C ALA A 78 28.71 6.25 -14.33
N VAL A 79 28.17 7.20 -15.08
CA VAL A 79 26.87 7.86 -14.86
C VAL A 79 26.05 7.72 -16.12
N TYR A 80 24.76 7.35 -16.00
CA TYR A 80 23.88 7.04 -17.14
C TYR A 80 22.74 8.04 -17.32
N VAL A 81 22.48 8.89 -16.32
CA VAL A 81 21.37 9.85 -16.30
C VAL A 81 21.85 11.23 -15.87
N GLU A 82 21.10 12.26 -16.22
CA GLU A 82 21.31 13.63 -15.80
C GLU A 82 20.11 14.16 -14.99
N ALA A 83 20.30 15.25 -14.27
CA ALA A 83 19.17 15.93 -13.61
C ALA A 83 18.19 16.46 -14.68
N GLY A 84 16.93 16.10 -14.56
CA GLY A 84 15.85 16.36 -15.52
C GLY A 84 15.45 15.15 -16.35
N ASP A 85 16.24 14.07 -16.36
CA ASP A 85 15.89 12.85 -17.07
C ASP A 85 14.77 12.07 -16.39
N THR A 86 13.95 11.37 -17.19
CA THR A 86 12.94 10.47 -16.68
C THR A 86 13.50 9.06 -16.62
N VAL A 87 13.34 8.40 -15.47
CA VAL A 87 13.80 7.04 -15.22
C VAL A 87 12.64 6.11 -14.88
N SER A 88 12.76 4.86 -15.26
CA SER A 88 11.85 3.78 -14.88
C SER A 88 12.33 3.11 -13.58
N ALA A 89 11.39 2.43 -12.88
CA ALA A 89 11.80 1.58 -11.76
C ALA A 89 12.75 0.47 -12.23
N GLY A 90 13.88 0.30 -11.54
CA GLY A 90 14.96 -0.62 -11.91
C GLY A 90 15.97 -0.06 -12.94
N GLU A 91 15.79 1.17 -13.43
CA GLU A 91 16.73 1.79 -14.36
C GLU A 91 18.02 2.21 -13.68
N LYS A 92 19.13 2.07 -14.38
CA LYS A 92 20.48 2.36 -13.88
C LYS A 92 20.72 3.87 -13.85
N ILE A 93 21.14 4.35 -12.71
CA ILE A 93 21.52 5.76 -12.50
C ILE A 93 23.03 5.95 -12.67
N CYS A 94 23.82 5.14 -11.98
CA CYS A 94 25.27 5.16 -12.06
C CYS A 94 25.84 3.79 -11.68
N THR A 95 27.11 3.56 -11.98
CA THR A 95 27.87 2.38 -11.53
C THR A 95 28.88 2.80 -10.47
N LEU A 96 28.94 2.05 -9.40
CA LEU A 96 29.88 2.21 -8.30
C LEU A 96 30.89 1.04 -8.27
N ASP A 97 32.12 1.36 -7.87
CA ASP A 97 33.10 0.29 -7.58
C ASP A 97 32.77 -0.36 -6.22
N MET A 98 31.97 -1.41 -6.28
CA MET A 98 31.50 -2.19 -5.14
C MET A 98 31.95 -3.66 -5.22
N ALA A 99 32.96 -3.96 -6.03
CA ALA A 99 33.40 -5.34 -6.27
C ALA A 99 33.74 -6.10 -4.98
N SER A 100 34.39 -5.44 -4.02
CA SER A 100 34.72 -6.04 -2.72
C SER A 100 33.47 -6.33 -1.86
N THR A 101 32.52 -5.40 -1.85
CA THR A 101 31.25 -5.55 -1.10
C THR A 101 30.37 -6.66 -1.68
N LEU A 102 30.24 -6.70 -3.01
CA LEU A 102 29.52 -7.76 -3.72
C LEU A 102 30.17 -9.14 -3.50
N SER A 103 31.51 -9.21 -3.52
CA SER A 103 32.24 -10.44 -3.22
C SER A 103 31.98 -10.92 -1.79
N SER A 104 31.99 -9.99 -0.82
CA SER A 104 31.70 -10.30 0.58
C SER A 104 30.26 -10.78 0.77
N TYR A 105 29.28 -10.14 0.12
CA TYR A 105 27.88 -10.56 0.13
C TYR A 105 27.70 -11.97 -0.46
N ASN A 106 28.35 -12.26 -1.59
CA ASN A 106 28.30 -13.57 -2.22
C ASN A 106 28.92 -14.65 -1.32
N ALA A 107 30.05 -14.35 -0.69
CA ALA A 107 30.70 -15.28 0.25
C ALA A 107 29.83 -15.53 1.50
N ALA A 108 29.16 -14.49 2.02
CA ALA A 108 28.22 -14.65 3.13
C ALA A 108 27.00 -15.51 2.74
N ASN A 109 26.45 -15.32 1.55
CA ASN A 109 25.35 -16.16 1.04
C ASN A 109 25.74 -17.62 0.89
N ILE A 110 26.96 -17.91 0.38
CA ILE A 110 27.47 -19.27 0.28
C ILE A 110 27.59 -19.90 1.69
N SER A 111 28.12 -19.14 2.65
CA SER A 111 28.25 -19.61 4.04
C SER A 111 26.90 -19.91 4.67
N TYR A 112 25.91 -19.02 4.48
CA TYR A 112 24.55 -19.22 4.94
C TYR A 112 23.90 -20.45 4.29
N SER A 113 23.99 -20.57 2.96
CA SER A 113 23.44 -21.72 2.21
C SER A 113 24.04 -23.04 2.67
N SER A 114 25.36 -23.06 2.94
CA SER A 114 26.06 -24.24 3.46
C SER A 114 25.60 -24.60 4.86
N ALA A 115 25.35 -23.60 5.71
CA ALA A 115 24.84 -23.84 7.06
C ALA A 115 23.39 -24.38 7.04
N VAL A 116 22.53 -23.86 6.14
CA VAL A 116 21.17 -24.37 5.92
C VAL A 116 21.21 -25.82 5.47
N GLN A 117 22.07 -26.16 4.51
CA GLN A 117 22.21 -27.53 4.02
C GLN A 117 22.69 -28.47 5.13
N SER A 118 23.71 -28.07 5.90
CA SER A 118 24.23 -28.85 7.04
C SER A 118 23.15 -29.11 8.11
N TYR A 119 22.32 -28.09 8.41
CA TYR A 119 21.18 -28.26 9.31
C TYR A 119 20.17 -29.27 8.78
N GLN A 120 19.81 -29.19 7.50
CA GLN A 120 18.85 -30.11 6.88
C GLN A 120 19.35 -31.54 6.82
N ASP A 121 20.61 -31.73 6.45
CA ASP A 121 21.24 -33.06 6.39
C ASP A 121 21.31 -33.70 7.80
N GLN A 122 21.74 -32.94 8.79
CA GLN A 122 21.83 -33.44 10.16
C GLN A 122 20.44 -33.74 10.75
N LYS A 123 19.46 -32.90 10.43
CA LYS A 123 18.06 -33.13 10.80
C LYS A 123 17.52 -34.42 10.20
N ALA A 124 17.76 -34.69 8.93
CA ALA A 124 17.33 -35.92 8.26
C ALA A 124 17.97 -37.18 8.87
N VAL A 125 19.26 -37.11 9.27
CA VAL A 125 19.92 -38.19 9.96
C VAL A 125 19.28 -38.48 11.32
N PHE A 126 19.05 -37.46 12.14
CA PHE A 126 18.39 -37.60 13.41
C PHE A 126 16.94 -38.09 13.31
N ASP A 127 16.17 -37.57 12.36
CA ASP A 127 14.78 -37.99 12.14
C ASP A 127 14.73 -39.47 11.78
N SER A 128 15.66 -39.96 10.95
CA SER A 128 15.75 -41.37 10.58
C SER A 128 16.13 -42.23 11.78
N GLN A 129 17.07 -41.78 12.64
CA GLN A 129 17.47 -42.49 13.83
C GLN A 129 16.34 -42.56 14.87
N ILE A 130 15.62 -41.47 15.09
CA ILE A 130 14.48 -41.41 16.00
C ILE A 130 13.38 -42.36 15.52
N ALA A 131 13.05 -42.35 14.23
CA ALA A 131 12.04 -43.25 13.63
C ALA A 131 12.40 -44.74 13.88
N LEU A 132 13.71 -45.10 13.83
CA LEU A 132 14.15 -46.44 14.18
C LEU A 132 13.92 -46.78 15.66
N TYR A 133 14.25 -45.86 16.58
CA TYR A 133 13.99 -46.07 18.00
C TYR A 133 12.50 -46.14 18.35
N GLU A 134 11.68 -45.29 17.72
CA GLU A 134 10.21 -45.32 17.87
C GLU A 134 9.64 -46.65 17.40
N LYS A 135 10.11 -47.15 16.27
CA LYS A 135 9.72 -48.47 15.74
C LYS A 135 10.10 -49.58 16.69
N ASN A 136 11.35 -49.60 17.18
CA ASN A 136 11.82 -50.59 18.13
C ASN A 136 10.98 -50.59 19.42
N LEU A 137 10.68 -49.42 19.97
CA LEU A 137 9.83 -49.28 21.14
C LEU A 137 8.41 -49.81 20.90
N SER A 138 7.84 -49.51 19.73
CA SER A 138 6.52 -50.01 19.31
C SER A 138 6.51 -51.53 19.20
N ASP A 139 7.53 -52.12 18.60
CA ASP A 139 7.66 -53.58 18.45
C ASP A 139 7.79 -54.26 19.82
N LEU A 140 8.59 -53.71 20.75
CA LEU A 140 8.74 -54.21 22.11
C LEU A 140 7.44 -54.13 22.94
N LYS A 141 6.67 -53.05 22.76
CA LYS A 141 5.33 -52.92 23.38
C LYS A 141 4.34 -53.98 22.88
N ALA A 142 4.35 -54.24 21.58
CA ALA A 142 3.52 -55.32 21.00
C ALA A 142 3.96 -56.72 21.48
N LEU A 143 5.25 -56.97 21.58
CA LEU A 143 5.81 -58.23 22.12
C LEU A 143 5.45 -58.43 23.59
N LYS A 144 5.38 -57.38 24.40
CA LYS A 144 4.95 -57.46 25.77
C LYS A 144 3.50 -57.89 25.94
N GLU A 145 2.60 -57.44 25.08
CA GLU A 145 1.20 -57.83 25.11
C GLU A 145 0.99 -59.36 25.01
N ILE A 146 1.90 -60.06 24.31
CA ILE A 146 1.93 -61.51 24.19
C ILE A 146 2.90 -62.21 25.17
N GLY A 147 3.48 -61.44 26.11
CA GLY A 147 4.39 -61.99 27.12
C GLY A 147 5.82 -62.29 26.62
N ALA A 148 6.20 -61.79 25.42
CA ALA A 148 7.48 -62.07 24.79
C ALA A 148 8.54 -60.98 25.03
N ALA A 149 8.19 -59.87 25.72
CA ALA A 149 9.13 -58.84 26.14
C ALA A 149 8.90 -58.41 27.60
N SER A 150 9.97 -58.02 28.29
CA SER A 150 9.93 -57.55 29.68
C SER A 150 9.67 -56.03 29.78
N GLN A 151 9.19 -55.56 30.94
CA GLN A 151 9.08 -54.12 31.22
C GLN A 151 10.44 -53.42 31.13
N LEU A 152 11.51 -54.07 31.63
CA LEU A 152 12.84 -53.50 31.60
C LEU A 152 13.36 -53.20 30.20
N GLU A 153 13.05 -54.06 29.21
CA GLU A 153 13.41 -53.80 27.79
C GLU A 153 12.69 -52.61 27.23
N ILE A 154 11.41 -52.41 27.58
CA ILE A 154 10.65 -51.23 27.17
C ILE A 154 11.22 -49.97 27.81
N ASP A 155 11.46 -49.99 29.12
CA ASP A 155 12.04 -48.84 29.85
C ASP A 155 13.42 -48.45 29.28
N GLN A 156 14.22 -49.42 28.88
CA GLN A 156 15.51 -49.18 28.22
C GLN A 156 15.35 -48.55 26.83
N ALA A 157 14.37 -49.01 26.04
CA ALA A 157 14.10 -48.46 24.71
C ALA A 157 13.53 -47.04 24.80
N GLU A 158 12.69 -46.75 25.81
CA GLU A 158 12.18 -45.39 26.07
C GLU A 158 13.32 -44.42 26.45
N LEU A 159 14.24 -44.82 27.34
CA LEU A 159 15.42 -44.03 27.67
C LEU A 159 16.33 -43.76 26.45
N GLN A 160 16.48 -44.76 25.57
CA GLN A 160 17.26 -44.59 24.34
C GLN A 160 16.60 -43.58 23.41
N LEU A 161 15.28 -43.65 23.22
CA LEU A 161 14.52 -42.71 22.40
C LEU A 161 14.61 -41.29 23.01
N GLU A 162 14.38 -41.13 24.29
CA GLU A 162 14.46 -39.85 24.98
C GLU A 162 15.87 -39.23 24.86
N SER A 163 16.92 -40.01 25.04
CA SER A 163 18.31 -39.57 24.87
C SER A 163 18.59 -39.13 23.42
N ALA A 164 18.09 -39.88 22.44
CA ALA A 164 18.25 -39.54 21.03
C ALA A 164 17.52 -38.22 20.67
N VAL A 165 16.29 -38.05 21.19
CA VAL A 165 15.52 -36.80 21.01
C VAL A 165 16.23 -35.62 21.68
N ALA A 166 16.75 -35.78 22.90
CA ALA A 166 17.48 -34.73 23.59
C ALA A 166 18.74 -34.30 22.81
N THR A 167 19.50 -35.31 22.33
CA THR A 167 20.70 -35.07 21.50
C THR A 167 20.38 -34.33 20.20
N ARG A 168 19.34 -34.80 19.47
CA ARG A 168 18.83 -34.11 18.27
C ARG A 168 18.52 -32.65 18.58
N ASN A 169 17.71 -32.39 19.58
CA ASN A 169 17.26 -31.04 19.89
C ASN A 169 18.45 -30.14 20.27
N SER A 170 19.37 -30.60 21.06
CA SER A 170 20.57 -29.84 21.42
C SER A 170 21.44 -29.52 20.20
N THR A 171 21.70 -30.53 19.35
CA THR A 171 22.54 -30.36 18.15
C THR A 171 21.87 -29.44 17.12
N LEU A 172 20.57 -29.63 16.86
CA LEU A 172 19.84 -28.79 15.90
C LEU A 172 19.74 -27.34 16.39
N SER A 173 19.56 -27.10 17.71
CA SER A 173 19.58 -25.74 18.26
C SER A 173 20.93 -25.06 18.08
N GLN A 174 22.05 -25.78 18.22
CA GLN A 174 23.38 -25.22 17.96
C GLN A 174 23.59 -24.88 16.50
N LEU A 175 23.17 -25.76 15.58
CA LEU A 175 23.26 -25.52 14.16
C LEU A 175 22.34 -24.34 13.72
N GLU A 176 21.15 -24.24 14.29
CA GLU A 176 20.20 -23.14 14.05
C GLU A 176 20.77 -21.80 14.52
N ALA A 177 21.40 -21.75 15.68
CA ALA A 177 22.08 -20.55 16.17
C ALA A 177 23.24 -20.12 15.26
N GLY A 178 24.01 -21.08 14.73
CA GLY A 178 25.05 -20.82 13.72
C GLY A 178 24.47 -20.30 12.41
N MET A 179 23.42 -20.94 11.91
CA MET A 179 22.72 -20.53 10.70
C MET A 179 22.15 -19.11 10.85
N GLN A 180 21.56 -18.77 12.00
CA GLN A 180 21.04 -17.43 12.27
C GLN A 180 22.14 -16.36 12.27
N SER A 181 23.33 -16.70 12.78
CA SER A 181 24.51 -15.79 12.71
C SER A 181 24.91 -15.49 11.28
N TYR A 182 24.98 -16.51 10.40
CA TYR A 182 25.27 -16.30 8.99
C TYR A 182 24.18 -15.51 8.28
N LYS A 183 22.92 -15.78 8.62
CA LYS A 183 21.78 -15.04 8.08
C LYS A 183 21.88 -13.55 8.42
N SER A 184 22.16 -13.20 9.65
CA SER A 184 22.32 -11.82 10.09
C SER A 184 23.45 -11.10 9.35
N ASN A 185 24.55 -11.81 9.06
CA ASN A 185 25.63 -11.25 8.26
C ASN A 185 25.21 -10.97 6.80
N VAL A 186 24.43 -11.88 6.18
CA VAL A 186 23.86 -11.66 4.85
C VAL A 186 22.92 -10.45 4.84
N GLU A 187 22.03 -10.33 5.84
CA GLU A 187 21.08 -9.22 5.97
C GLU A 187 21.80 -7.88 6.14
N GLN A 188 22.87 -7.83 6.94
CA GLN A 188 23.69 -6.62 7.10
C GLN A 188 24.32 -6.20 5.76
N LEU A 189 24.87 -7.14 5.01
CA LEU A 189 25.46 -6.84 3.70
C LEU A 189 24.38 -6.51 2.64
N ALA A 190 23.21 -7.12 2.71
CA ALA A 190 22.08 -6.81 1.85
C ALA A 190 21.59 -5.37 2.04
N THR A 191 21.54 -4.88 3.29
CA THR A 191 21.19 -3.48 3.58
C THR A 191 22.20 -2.50 2.95
N VAL A 192 23.47 -2.87 2.91
CA VAL A 192 24.52 -2.07 2.24
C VAL A 192 24.31 -2.02 0.72
N LEU A 193 23.74 -3.07 0.14
CA LEU A 193 23.46 -3.22 -1.29
C LEU A 193 22.02 -2.82 -1.65
N GLU A 194 21.27 -2.19 -0.75
CA GLU A 194 19.96 -1.65 -1.07
C GLU A 194 20.08 -0.66 -2.24
N ASN A 195 19.21 -0.77 -3.23
CA ASN A 195 19.26 -0.01 -4.48
C ASN A 195 20.51 -0.25 -5.38
N VAL A 196 21.28 -1.30 -5.12
CA VAL A 196 22.44 -1.68 -5.94
C VAL A 196 22.21 -3.07 -6.52
N ASP A 197 22.36 -3.20 -7.84
CA ASP A 197 22.26 -4.49 -8.50
C ASP A 197 23.56 -5.34 -8.36
N SER A 198 23.52 -6.58 -8.84
CA SER A 198 24.66 -7.50 -8.81
C SER A 198 25.87 -7.03 -9.63
N GLY A 199 25.73 -6.00 -10.46
CA GLY A 199 26.81 -5.40 -11.24
C GLY A 199 27.39 -4.13 -10.59
N GLY A 200 26.92 -3.75 -9.39
CA GLY A 200 27.35 -2.51 -8.73
C GLY A 200 26.65 -1.25 -9.27
N ASN A 201 25.55 -1.43 -10.04
CA ASN A 201 24.80 -0.30 -10.55
C ASN A 201 23.77 0.14 -9.50
N VAL A 202 23.73 1.43 -9.22
CA VAL A 202 22.65 2.07 -8.45
C VAL A 202 21.45 2.16 -9.37
N ILE A 203 20.32 1.63 -8.92
CA ILE A 203 19.06 1.59 -9.66
C ILE A 203 18.02 2.49 -9.01
N SER A 204 17.10 3.03 -9.81
CA SER A 204 15.95 3.76 -9.28
C SER A 204 14.91 2.78 -8.71
N PRO A 205 14.46 2.92 -7.46
CA PRO A 205 13.38 2.09 -6.90
C PRO A 205 12.01 2.46 -7.47
N VAL A 206 11.86 3.67 -8.01
CA VAL A 206 10.60 4.21 -8.53
C VAL A 206 10.76 4.76 -9.94
N ALA A 207 9.66 4.81 -10.69
CA ALA A 207 9.60 5.57 -11.94
C ALA A 207 9.40 7.06 -11.62
N GLY A 208 10.12 7.93 -12.29
CA GLY A 208 10.04 9.37 -12.01
C GLY A 208 11.05 10.20 -12.76
N THR A 209 11.15 11.45 -12.37
CA THR A 209 12.15 12.40 -12.91
C THR A 209 13.27 12.60 -11.90
N VAL A 210 14.52 12.52 -12.35
CA VAL A 210 15.70 12.80 -11.52
C VAL A 210 15.76 14.30 -11.22
N VAL A 211 15.50 14.69 -9.99
CA VAL A 211 15.53 16.10 -9.55
C VAL A 211 16.94 16.54 -9.20
N THR A 212 17.70 15.65 -8.56
CA THR A 212 19.08 15.91 -8.14
C THR A 212 19.92 14.66 -8.40
N LEU A 213 21.11 14.87 -8.94
CA LEU A 213 22.12 13.83 -9.12
C LEU A 213 23.42 14.32 -8.47
N ASN A 214 23.90 13.59 -7.46
CA ASN A 214 25.13 13.90 -6.73
C ASN A 214 26.30 12.99 -7.11
N ALA A 215 26.08 12.03 -8.02
CA ALA A 215 27.12 11.18 -8.58
C ALA A 215 27.77 11.87 -9.79
N THR A 216 29.10 11.84 -9.82
CA THR A 216 29.89 12.28 -10.98
C THR A 216 30.90 11.21 -11.32
N GLU A 217 31.15 10.99 -12.61
CA GLU A 217 32.12 9.98 -13.08
C GLU A 217 33.52 10.29 -12.50
N GLY A 218 34.16 9.28 -11.93
CA GLY A 218 35.43 9.41 -11.21
C GLY A 218 35.35 9.99 -9.81
N GLY A 219 34.20 10.55 -9.40
CA GLY A 219 33.94 11.09 -8.06
C GLY A 219 33.62 10.00 -7.04
N TYR A 220 33.47 10.41 -5.78
CA TYR A 220 33.06 9.54 -4.68
C TYR A 220 31.66 9.86 -4.24
N VAL A 221 30.83 8.83 -4.05
CA VAL A 221 29.56 8.92 -3.34
C VAL A 221 29.74 8.60 -1.86
N SER A 222 28.92 9.20 -1.00
CA SER A 222 29.01 9.06 0.45
C SER A 222 27.71 8.49 1.00
N ALA A 223 27.79 7.65 2.02
CA ALA A 223 26.63 7.10 2.73
C ALA A 223 25.73 8.17 3.38
N SER A 224 26.23 9.39 3.60
CA SER A 224 25.48 10.49 4.23
C SER A 224 24.72 11.38 3.24
N MET A 225 24.92 11.19 1.94
CA MET A 225 24.31 12.03 0.89
C MET A 225 23.60 11.11 -0.13
N PRO A 226 22.38 11.44 -0.56
CA PRO A 226 21.72 10.65 -1.59
C PRO A 226 22.52 10.74 -2.90
N VAL A 227 22.65 9.62 -3.59
CA VAL A 227 23.25 9.53 -4.92
C VAL A 227 22.40 10.27 -5.93
N ALA A 228 21.10 10.08 -5.85
CA ALA A 228 20.10 10.78 -6.65
C ALA A 228 18.80 10.98 -5.84
N VAL A 229 18.00 11.96 -6.27
CA VAL A 229 16.64 12.17 -5.80
C VAL A 229 15.72 12.08 -7.00
N VAL A 230 14.75 11.18 -6.94
CA VAL A 230 13.77 10.94 -8.01
C VAL A 230 12.40 11.38 -7.52
N GLU A 231 11.72 12.21 -8.29
CA GLU A 231 10.34 12.62 -8.04
C GLU A 231 9.41 11.68 -8.80
N GLY A 232 8.62 10.89 -8.06
CA GLY A 232 7.70 9.91 -8.63
C GLY A 232 6.59 10.56 -9.45
N VAL A 233 6.26 9.94 -10.59
CA VAL A 233 5.18 10.42 -11.48
C VAL A 233 3.87 9.64 -11.32
N ASP A 234 3.92 8.50 -10.61
CA ASP A 234 2.78 7.57 -10.52
C ASP A 234 1.69 8.04 -9.56
N THR A 235 2.05 8.85 -8.59
CA THR A 235 1.11 9.41 -7.61
C THR A 235 1.25 10.92 -7.53
N MET A 236 0.15 11.60 -7.78
CA MET A 236 0.08 13.04 -7.66
C MET A 236 -0.91 13.41 -6.55
N LYS A 237 -0.60 14.47 -5.81
CA LYS A 237 -1.50 15.07 -4.84
C LYS A 237 -1.76 16.52 -5.18
N VAL A 238 -2.93 17.00 -4.81
CA VAL A 238 -3.28 18.41 -4.92
C VAL A 238 -3.03 19.06 -3.57
N GLN A 239 -2.06 19.96 -3.52
CA GLN A 239 -1.80 20.77 -2.34
C GLN A 239 -2.61 22.06 -2.44
N VAL A 240 -3.55 22.25 -1.53
CA VAL A 240 -4.40 23.45 -1.47
C VAL A 240 -4.09 24.27 -0.23
N SER A 241 -4.19 25.60 -0.37
CA SER A 241 -4.12 26.52 0.76
C SER A 241 -5.54 26.92 1.15
N VAL A 242 -5.95 26.58 2.35
CA VAL A 242 -7.28 26.91 2.90
C VAL A 242 -7.17 28.01 3.95
N SER A 243 -8.22 28.82 4.08
CA SER A 243 -8.30 29.80 5.14
C SER A 243 -8.47 29.14 6.51
N GLU A 244 -7.97 29.78 7.57
CA GLU A 244 -8.10 29.31 8.96
C GLU A 244 -9.55 29.04 9.35
N ALA A 245 -10.50 29.81 8.84
CA ALA A 245 -11.93 29.61 9.11
C ALA A 245 -12.50 28.31 8.48
N LEU A 246 -11.84 27.74 7.47
CA LEU A 246 -12.26 26.52 6.82
C LEU A 246 -11.67 25.26 7.46
N VAL A 247 -10.49 25.38 8.06
CA VAL A 247 -9.77 24.24 8.67
C VAL A 247 -10.62 23.42 9.65
N PRO A 248 -11.41 24.02 10.58
CA PRO A 248 -12.24 23.25 11.51
C PRO A 248 -13.39 22.48 10.84
N LYS A 249 -13.71 22.78 9.58
CA LYS A 249 -14.80 22.16 8.82
C LYS A 249 -14.32 21.04 7.91
N LEU A 250 -13.00 20.84 7.81
CA LEU A 250 -12.37 19.81 6.99
C LEU A 250 -11.99 18.61 7.86
N GLY A 251 -12.35 17.44 7.41
CA GLY A 251 -12.01 16.16 8.04
C GLY A 251 -11.25 15.24 7.09
N GLN A 252 -10.51 14.31 7.67
CA GLN A 252 -9.89 13.26 6.88
C GLN A 252 -10.99 12.35 6.28
N GLY A 253 -10.99 12.22 4.95
CA GLY A 253 -11.98 11.44 4.21
C GLY A 253 -13.08 12.28 3.57
N ASP A 254 -13.03 13.62 3.71
CA ASP A 254 -13.94 14.49 2.98
C ASP A 254 -13.67 14.42 1.48
N GLU A 255 -14.72 14.44 0.67
CA GLU A 255 -14.63 14.45 -0.79
C GLU A 255 -14.39 15.87 -1.32
N ALA A 256 -13.58 15.97 -2.36
CA ALA A 256 -13.29 17.22 -3.03
C ALA A 256 -13.32 17.03 -4.56
N ASP A 257 -14.01 17.94 -5.26
CA ASP A 257 -14.01 17.99 -6.71
C ASP A 257 -12.80 18.79 -7.19
N VAL A 258 -11.95 18.16 -7.98
CA VAL A 258 -10.73 18.78 -8.51
C VAL A 258 -10.89 19.05 -10.00
N THR A 259 -10.86 20.32 -10.39
CA THR A 259 -10.89 20.73 -11.80
C THR A 259 -9.52 21.23 -12.23
N ILE A 260 -8.92 20.57 -13.23
CA ILE A 260 -7.64 20.97 -13.83
C ILE A 260 -7.90 21.73 -15.12
N SER A 261 -7.86 23.05 -15.06
CA SER A 261 -8.23 23.93 -16.18
C SER A 261 -7.36 23.75 -17.43
N SER A 262 -6.09 23.32 -17.27
CA SER A 262 -5.16 23.09 -18.39
C SER A 262 -5.46 21.81 -19.17
N LEU A 263 -6.16 20.85 -18.56
CA LEU A 263 -6.48 19.57 -19.19
C LEU A 263 -7.95 19.44 -19.56
N GLY A 264 -8.81 20.40 -19.17
CA GLY A 264 -10.25 20.33 -19.38
C GLY A 264 -10.92 19.13 -18.70
N VAL A 265 -10.29 18.57 -17.65
CA VAL A 265 -10.76 17.42 -16.88
C VAL A 265 -11.22 17.91 -15.52
N SER A 266 -12.38 17.43 -15.10
CA SER A 266 -12.98 17.67 -13.78
C SER A 266 -13.29 16.37 -13.08
#